data_5bf162db8be521e0248a98960ade7c3b
#
_entry.id   5bf162db8be521e0248a98960ade7c3b
#
_cell.length_a   1.000
_cell.length_b   1.000
_cell.length_c   1.000
_cell.angle_alpha   90.00
_cell.angle_beta   90.00
_cell.angle_gamma   90.00
#
_symmetry.space_group_name_H-M   'P 1'
#
loop_
_entity.id
_entity.type
_entity.pdbx_description
1 polymer ?
#
loop_
_entity_poly.entity_id
_entity_poly.type
_entity_poly.pdbx_seq_one_letter_code
_entity_poly.pdbx_strand_id
1 'polypeptide(L)'
;MPRLFTAIEIPESIRRKIACLDLPAADVARITAPEDLHITLHFIGEVSVSLCDAAQVRLRSVITPAFEQKLRSAGVFANRGRPEILWVGVDPSAELLTLRDAIGDVLTSLEIKLDTREFNPHVTVARLKRPAPSVAAEFKQRNSPWYSGFTARSFSLYSVAPGGQDPHYRVVEEYSLRAL
;
A
#
# COMPACT_ATOMS: atom_id res chain seq x y z
N MET A 1 17.31 0.23 -13.49
CA MET A 1 15.89 0.55 -13.83
C MET A 1 15.16 0.77 -12.51
N PRO A 2 14.43 1.87 -12.31
CA PRO A 2 13.64 2.06 -11.10
C PRO A 2 12.47 1.08 -11.07
N ARG A 3 12.18 0.55 -9.87
CA ARG A 3 10.97 -0.25 -9.61
C ARG A 3 9.93 0.67 -8.96
N LEU A 4 8.79 0.82 -9.62
CA LEU A 4 7.78 1.82 -9.24
C LEU A 4 6.48 1.19 -8.75
N PHE A 5 5.75 1.96 -7.94
CA PHE A 5 4.36 1.70 -7.57
C PHE A 5 3.66 3.02 -7.22
N THR A 6 2.33 3.05 -7.28
CA THR A 6 1.51 4.17 -6.78
C THR A 6 0.82 3.77 -5.49
N ALA A 7 0.70 4.70 -4.54
CA ALA A 7 0.09 4.45 -3.24
C ALA A 7 -0.46 5.71 -2.58
N ILE A 8 -1.36 5.51 -1.60
CA ILE A 8 -1.79 6.53 -0.64
C ILE A 8 -0.96 6.35 0.64
N GLU A 9 -0.36 7.42 1.11
CA GLU A 9 0.39 7.44 2.37
C GLU A 9 -0.55 7.38 3.58
N ILE A 10 -0.14 6.65 4.61
CA ILE A 10 -0.88 6.60 5.87
C ILE A 10 -0.48 7.79 6.76
N PRO A 11 -1.42 8.65 7.18
CA PRO A 11 -1.08 9.82 8.00
C PRO A 11 -0.61 9.43 9.40
N GLU A 12 0.19 10.29 10.00
CA GLU A 12 0.85 10.08 11.30
C GLU A 12 -0.11 9.63 12.41
N SER A 13 -1.31 10.22 12.47
CA SER A 13 -2.33 9.85 13.47
C SER A 13 -2.76 8.38 13.37
N ILE A 14 -2.76 7.82 12.15
CA ILE A 14 -3.10 6.42 11.89
C ILE A 14 -1.88 5.53 12.08
N ARG A 15 -0.69 5.97 11.70
CA ARG A 15 0.57 5.25 11.93
C ARG A 15 0.74 4.92 13.42
N ARG A 16 0.47 5.89 14.32
CA ARG A 16 0.50 5.68 15.77
C ARG A 16 -0.47 4.62 16.23
N LYS A 17 -1.67 4.57 15.67
CA LYS A 17 -2.66 3.52 16.01
C LYS A 17 -2.22 2.15 15.51
N ILE A 18 -1.63 2.07 14.31
CA ILE A 18 -1.08 0.82 13.76
C ILE A 18 0.09 0.32 14.61
N ALA A 19 0.92 1.22 15.13
CA ALA A 19 2.03 0.86 16.02
C ALA A 19 1.59 0.21 17.35
N CYS A 20 0.33 0.39 17.75
CA CYS A 20 -0.26 -0.25 18.94
C CYS A 20 -0.81 -1.66 18.67
N LEU A 21 -0.72 -2.18 17.44
CA LEU A 21 -1.13 -3.55 17.15
C LEU A 21 -0.24 -4.56 17.87
N ASP A 22 -0.88 -5.62 18.40
CA ASP A 22 -0.17 -6.71 19.05
C ASP A 22 0.47 -7.63 18.00
N LEU A 23 1.75 -7.37 17.69
CA LEU A 23 2.53 -8.14 16.74
C LEU A 23 3.24 -9.32 17.42
N PRO A 24 3.30 -10.50 16.77
CA PRO A 24 4.02 -11.67 17.27
C PRO A 24 5.54 -11.49 17.11
N ALA A 25 6.17 -10.65 17.93
CA ALA A 25 7.53 -10.16 17.75
C ALA A 25 8.59 -11.26 17.52
N ALA A 26 8.44 -12.44 18.15
CA ALA A 26 9.38 -13.55 17.98
C ALA A 26 9.37 -14.15 16.57
N ASP A 27 8.23 -14.09 15.88
CA ASP A 27 8.01 -14.71 14.58
C ASP A 27 8.09 -13.71 13.39
N VAL A 28 8.18 -12.41 13.70
CA VAL A 28 8.28 -11.37 12.68
C VAL A 28 9.69 -11.32 12.12
N ALA A 29 9.80 -11.40 10.79
CA ALA A 29 11.04 -11.15 10.05
C ALA A 29 11.28 -9.65 9.89
N ARG A 30 10.17 -8.91 9.66
CA ARG A 30 10.20 -7.49 9.38
C ARG A 30 8.91 -6.82 9.81
N ILE A 31 9.02 -5.71 10.52
CA ILE A 31 7.95 -4.75 10.76
C ILE A 31 8.09 -3.65 9.70
N THR A 32 6.99 -3.25 9.09
CA THR A 32 6.99 -2.10 8.17
C THR A 32 7.28 -0.83 8.96
N ALA A 33 8.27 -0.07 8.55
CA ALA A 33 8.59 1.21 9.18
C ALA A 33 7.38 2.16 9.09
N PRO A 34 7.12 3.00 10.10
CA PRO A 34 5.96 3.89 10.10
C PRO A 34 5.85 4.75 8.84
N GLU A 35 6.97 5.27 8.35
CA GLU A 35 7.07 6.08 7.13
C GLU A 35 6.79 5.30 5.85
N ASP A 36 6.92 3.98 5.89
CA ASP A 36 6.66 3.08 4.75
C ASP A 36 5.22 2.52 4.73
N LEU A 37 4.40 2.86 5.73
CA LEU A 37 3.00 2.43 5.77
C LEU A 37 2.18 3.14 4.68
N HIS A 38 1.57 2.37 3.78
CA HIS A 38 0.84 2.88 2.64
C HIS A 38 -0.27 1.92 2.15
N ILE A 39 -1.19 2.44 1.37
CA ILE A 39 -2.17 1.65 0.61
C ILE A 39 -1.68 1.61 -0.83
N THR A 40 -1.17 0.46 -1.29
CA THR A 40 -0.75 0.31 -2.69
C THR A 40 -1.97 0.36 -3.61
N LEU A 41 -1.90 1.17 -4.67
CA LEU A 41 -2.92 1.25 -5.72
C LEU A 41 -2.53 0.40 -6.94
N HIS A 42 -1.34 0.63 -7.49
CA HIS A 42 -0.80 -0.16 -8.61
C HIS A 42 0.68 -0.46 -8.44
N PHE A 43 1.07 -1.71 -8.63
CA PHE A 43 2.46 -2.07 -8.85
C PHE A 43 2.79 -1.86 -10.34
N ILE A 44 3.80 -1.06 -10.63
CA ILE A 44 4.26 -0.75 -11.99
C ILE A 44 5.41 -1.68 -12.39
N GLY A 45 6.26 -2.04 -11.42
CA GLY A 45 7.44 -2.88 -11.66
C GLY A 45 8.64 -2.07 -12.14
N GLU A 46 9.60 -2.77 -12.74
CA GLU A 46 10.81 -2.14 -13.27
C GLU A 46 10.54 -1.48 -14.62
N VAL A 47 10.93 -0.22 -14.74
CA VAL A 47 10.74 0.57 -15.96
C VAL A 47 12.02 1.32 -16.35
N SER A 48 12.10 1.77 -17.61
CA SER A 48 13.17 2.69 -18.04
C SER A 48 13.03 4.05 -17.35
N VAL A 49 14.11 4.82 -17.31
CA VAL A 49 14.09 6.19 -16.76
C VAL A 49 13.09 7.05 -17.55
N SER A 50 13.10 6.96 -18.89
CA SER A 50 12.18 7.70 -19.74
C SER A 50 10.70 7.38 -19.48
N LEU A 51 10.38 6.11 -19.20
CA LEU A 51 9.01 5.71 -18.84
C LEU A 51 8.63 6.18 -17.41
N CYS A 52 9.60 6.21 -16.49
CA CYS A 52 9.40 6.81 -15.17
C CYS A 52 9.04 8.30 -15.29
N ASP A 53 9.80 9.06 -16.09
CA ASP A 53 9.55 10.50 -16.32
C ASP A 53 8.19 10.72 -17.01
N ALA A 54 7.84 9.89 -17.99
CA ALA A 54 6.54 9.94 -18.64
C ALA A 54 5.39 9.64 -17.68
N ALA A 55 5.51 8.61 -16.84
CA ALA A 55 4.52 8.27 -15.84
C ALA A 55 4.34 9.42 -14.82
N GLN A 56 5.46 10.01 -14.37
CA GLN A 56 5.46 11.15 -13.45
C GLN A 56 4.65 12.33 -14.01
N VAL A 57 4.88 12.71 -15.25
CA VAL A 57 4.17 13.82 -15.92
C VAL A 57 2.70 13.46 -16.15
N ARG A 58 2.42 12.28 -16.66
CA ARG A 58 1.06 11.87 -17.03
C ARG A 58 0.14 11.67 -15.82
N LEU A 59 0.64 11.21 -14.68
CA LEU A 59 -0.15 11.06 -13.46
C LEU A 59 -0.69 12.38 -12.91
N ARG A 60 -0.13 13.53 -13.29
CA ARG A 60 -0.69 14.86 -12.97
C ARG A 60 -2.07 15.12 -13.60
N SER A 61 -2.45 14.36 -14.62
CA SER A 61 -3.78 14.45 -15.24
C SER A 61 -4.87 13.72 -14.44
N VAL A 62 -4.53 12.95 -13.42
CA VAL A 62 -5.51 12.30 -12.53
C VAL A 62 -6.19 13.35 -11.66
N ILE A 63 -7.49 13.52 -11.86
CA ILE A 63 -8.29 14.53 -11.17
C ILE A 63 -9.45 13.82 -10.47
N THR A 64 -9.30 13.58 -9.18
CA THR A 64 -10.32 12.99 -8.32
C THR A 64 -10.44 13.79 -7.02
N PRO A 65 -11.62 13.85 -6.39
CA PRO A 65 -11.78 14.54 -5.11
C PRO A 65 -11.05 13.81 -3.98
N ALA A 66 -10.67 14.54 -2.94
CA ALA A 66 -10.29 13.96 -1.66
C ALA A 66 -11.48 13.17 -1.08
N PHE A 67 -11.21 12.13 -0.29
CA PHE A 67 -12.27 11.26 0.23
C PHE A 67 -11.90 10.67 1.59
N GLU A 68 -12.93 10.24 2.34
CA GLU A 68 -12.76 9.54 3.60
C GLU A 68 -12.40 8.08 3.35
N GLN A 69 -11.22 7.68 3.80
CA GLN A 69 -10.77 6.29 3.74
C GLN A 69 -10.92 5.62 5.09
N LYS A 70 -11.64 4.52 5.13
CA LYS A 70 -11.82 3.70 6.33
C LYS A 70 -10.87 2.51 6.32
N LEU A 71 -10.34 2.21 7.51
CA LEU A 71 -9.55 1.02 7.78
C LEU A 71 -10.26 0.18 8.83
N ARG A 72 -10.22 -1.14 8.67
CA ARG A 72 -10.89 -2.05 9.59
C ARG A 72 -10.20 -3.40 9.66
N SER A 73 -10.20 -3.96 10.85
CA SER A 73 -9.73 -5.31 11.14
C SER A 73 -8.28 -5.58 10.74
N ALA A 74 -7.66 -6.45 11.47
CA ALA A 74 -6.40 -7.05 11.07
C ALA A 74 -6.65 -8.29 10.21
N GLY A 75 -5.73 -8.58 9.30
CA GLY A 75 -5.83 -9.73 8.42
C GLY A 75 -4.48 -10.30 8.04
N VAL A 76 -4.53 -11.38 7.29
CA VAL A 76 -3.34 -12.14 6.88
C VAL A 76 -3.49 -12.60 5.46
N PHE A 77 -2.43 -12.43 4.66
CA PHE A 77 -2.28 -13.15 3.41
C PHE A 77 -1.43 -14.38 3.64
N ALA A 78 -2.04 -15.54 3.51
CA ALA A 78 -1.39 -16.84 3.60
C ALA A 78 -1.17 -17.39 2.18
N ASN A 79 0.07 -17.60 1.82
CA ASN A 79 0.46 -18.28 0.58
C ASN A 79 1.16 -19.60 0.92
N ARG A 80 0.73 -20.70 0.29
CA ARG A 80 1.37 -22.01 0.50
C ARG A 80 2.88 -21.91 0.32
N GLY A 81 3.63 -22.28 1.38
CA GLY A 81 5.10 -22.34 1.37
C GLY A 81 5.82 -20.99 1.42
N ARG A 82 5.10 -19.88 1.62
CA ARG A 82 5.68 -18.54 1.82
C ARG A 82 5.29 -17.98 3.18
N PRO A 83 6.15 -17.15 3.78
CA PRO A 83 5.80 -16.44 5.02
C PRO A 83 4.54 -15.58 4.84
N GLU A 84 3.71 -15.56 5.86
CA GLU A 84 2.50 -14.75 5.88
C GLU A 84 2.82 -13.25 5.97
N ILE A 85 1.92 -12.47 5.38
CA ILE A 85 1.93 -11.01 5.44
C ILE A 85 0.80 -10.59 6.36
N LEU A 86 1.15 -9.89 7.44
CA LEU A 86 0.20 -9.31 8.39
C LEU A 86 -0.18 -7.91 7.91
N TRP A 87 -1.47 -7.59 7.90
CA TRP A 87 -1.98 -6.32 7.37
C TRP A 87 -3.20 -5.79 8.13
N VAL A 88 -3.45 -4.50 7.97
CA VAL A 88 -4.71 -3.83 8.32
C VAL A 88 -5.54 -3.68 7.04
N GLY A 89 -6.81 -4.07 7.10
CA GLY A 89 -7.73 -3.97 5.97
C GLY A 89 -8.14 -2.54 5.68
N VAL A 90 -8.37 -2.27 4.42
CA VAL A 90 -8.84 -0.99 3.89
C VAL A 90 -10.19 -1.22 3.23
N ASP A 91 -11.17 -0.39 3.54
CA ASP A 91 -12.47 -0.45 2.87
C ASP A 91 -12.31 -0.11 1.37
N PRO A 92 -12.77 -0.98 0.47
CA PRO A 92 -12.77 -0.71 -0.96
C PRO A 92 -13.92 0.24 -1.32
N SER A 93 -13.82 1.50 -0.84
CA SER A 93 -14.82 2.52 -1.13
C SER A 93 -14.90 2.82 -2.63
N ALA A 94 -16.02 3.33 -3.10
CA ALA A 94 -16.20 3.70 -4.51
C ALA A 94 -15.17 4.76 -4.95
N GLU A 95 -14.83 5.69 -4.05
CA GLU A 95 -13.84 6.75 -4.29
C GLU A 95 -12.43 6.18 -4.43
N LEU A 96 -12.04 5.21 -3.57
CA LEU A 96 -10.75 4.53 -3.68
C LEU A 96 -10.63 3.78 -5.00
N LEU A 97 -11.69 3.07 -5.41
CA LEU A 97 -11.73 2.36 -6.68
C LEU A 97 -11.66 3.32 -7.87
N THR A 98 -12.42 4.43 -7.82
CA THR A 98 -12.37 5.47 -8.86
C THR A 98 -10.97 6.07 -9.01
N LEU A 99 -10.30 6.40 -7.91
CA LEU A 99 -8.91 6.88 -7.94
C LEU A 99 -7.97 5.84 -8.55
N ARG A 100 -8.08 4.59 -8.10
CA ARG A 100 -7.27 3.50 -8.63
C ARG A 100 -7.46 3.32 -10.13
N ASP A 101 -8.70 3.30 -10.59
CA ASP A 101 -9.02 3.12 -12.01
C ASP A 101 -8.50 4.29 -12.86
N ALA A 102 -8.68 5.54 -12.41
CA ALA A 102 -8.14 6.72 -13.09
C ALA A 102 -6.60 6.66 -13.21
N ILE A 103 -5.90 6.21 -12.18
CA ILE A 103 -4.45 5.98 -12.24
C ILE A 103 -4.13 4.83 -13.20
N GLY A 104 -4.91 3.74 -13.17
CA GLY A 104 -4.76 2.59 -14.05
C GLY A 104 -4.88 2.96 -15.53
N ASP A 105 -5.85 3.79 -15.89
CA ASP A 105 -6.06 4.28 -17.26
C ASP A 105 -4.84 5.07 -17.74
N VAL A 106 -4.29 5.96 -16.91
CA VAL A 106 -3.08 6.72 -17.26
C VAL A 106 -1.89 5.78 -17.48
N LEU A 107 -1.67 4.82 -16.57
CA LEU A 107 -0.54 3.89 -16.68
C LEU A 107 -0.68 2.96 -17.89
N THR A 108 -1.89 2.50 -18.18
CA THR A 108 -2.19 1.66 -19.35
C THR A 108 -1.97 2.44 -20.66
N SER A 109 -2.30 3.75 -20.68
CA SER A 109 -2.01 4.61 -21.86
C SER A 109 -0.52 4.75 -22.16
N LEU A 110 0.34 4.42 -21.22
CA LEU A 110 1.80 4.35 -21.36
C LEU A 110 2.30 2.92 -21.65
N GLU A 111 1.40 2.01 -22.02
CA GLU A 111 1.69 0.60 -22.30
C GLU A 111 2.26 -0.17 -21.09
N ILE A 112 2.06 0.34 -19.87
CA ILE A 112 2.43 -0.34 -18.64
C ILE A 112 1.42 -1.44 -18.35
N LYS A 113 1.93 -2.68 -18.25
CA LYS A 113 1.11 -3.84 -17.89
C LYS A 113 0.84 -3.85 -16.40
N LEU A 114 -0.41 -3.66 -16.01
CA LEU A 114 -0.84 -3.71 -14.63
C LEU A 114 -1.24 -5.12 -14.21
N ASP A 115 -1.18 -5.36 -12.88
CA ASP A 115 -1.66 -6.60 -12.27
C ASP A 115 -3.19 -6.70 -12.44
N THR A 116 -3.67 -7.82 -12.96
CA THR A 116 -5.09 -8.09 -13.20
C THR A 116 -5.77 -8.86 -12.07
N ARG A 117 -5.04 -9.19 -11.00
CA ARG A 117 -5.61 -9.86 -9.83
C ARG A 117 -6.61 -8.95 -9.13
N GLU A 118 -7.54 -9.58 -8.42
CA GLU A 118 -8.51 -8.86 -7.58
C GLU A 118 -7.81 -7.87 -6.63
N PHE A 119 -8.33 -6.66 -6.60
CA PHE A 119 -7.79 -5.61 -5.74
C PHE A 119 -8.30 -5.78 -4.32
N ASN A 120 -7.41 -6.18 -3.44
CA ASN A 120 -7.65 -6.30 -1.99
C ASN A 120 -6.86 -5.21 -1.26
N PRO A 121 -7.42 -4.01 -1.07
CA PRO A 121 -6.70 -2.89 -0.47
C PRO A 121 -6.35 -3.18 1.00
N HIS A 122 -5.11 -2.94 1.36
CA HIS A 122 -4.58 -3.21 2.70
C HIS A 122 -3.34 -2.36 2.99
N VAL A 123 -3.01 -2.26 4.27
CA VAL A 123 -1.74 -1.70 4.75
C VAL A 123 -0.91 -2.84 5.34
N THR A 124 0.19 -3.19 4.71
CA THR A 124 1.12 -4.20 5.24
C THR A 124 1.79 -3.69 6.50
N VAL A 125 1.66 -4.42 7.61
CA VAL A 125 2.27 -4.04 8.90
C VAL A 125 3.49 -4.88 9.25
N ALA A 126 3.53 -6.16 8.85
CA ALA A 126 4.68 -7.02 9.10
C ALA A 126 4.72 -8.23 8.15
N ARG A 127 5.88 -8.87 8.08
CA ARG A 127 6.09 -10.17 7.42
C ARG A 127 6.67 -11.16 8.42
N LEU A 128 6.16 -12.39 8.42
CA LEU A 128 6.68 -13.47 9.26
C LEU A 128 7.99 -14.03 8.68
N LYS A 129 8.80 -14.69 9.53
CA LYS A 129 10.09 -15.32 9.12
C LYS A 129 9.87 -16.57 8.26
N ARG A 130 8.79 -17.29 8.54
CA ARG A 130 8.42 -18.56 7.94
C ARG A 130 6.90 -18.72 7.97
N PRO A 131 6.34 -19.67 7.21
CA PRO A 131 4.93 -20.01 7.34
C PRO A 131 4.60 -20.39 8.80
N ALA A 132 3.65 -19.67 9.41
CA ALA A 132 3.20 -19.87 10.78
C ALA A 132 1.69 -19.57 10.92
N PRO A 133 0.81 -20.44 10.36
CA PRO A 133 -0.63 -20.17 10.31
C PRO A 133 -1.29 -19.93 11.67
N SER A 134 -0.81 -20.61 12.75
CA SER A 134 -1.32 -20.40 14.11
C SER A 134 -1.00 -18.99 14.62
N VAL A 135 0.23 -18.52 14.41
CA VAL A 135 0.68 -17.17 14.78
C VAL A 135 -0.10 -16.11 14.01
N ALA A 136 -0.32 -16.36 12.73
CA ALA A 136 -1.10 -15.49 11.85
C ALA A 136 -2.58 -15.40 12.31
N ALA A 137 -3.18 -16.52 12.68
CA ALA A 137 -4.54 -16.57 13.21
C ALA A 137 -4.65 -15.82 14.56
N GLU A 138 -3.67 -15.99 15.46
CA GLU A 138 -3.60 -15.29 16.73
C GLU A 138 -3.47 -13.77 16.53
N PHE A 139 -2.62 -13.31 15.63
CA PHE A 139 -2.52 -11.89 15.26
C PHE A 139 -3.88 -11.32 14.84
N LYS A 140 -4.58 -12.01 13.94
CA LYS A 140 -5.91 -11.60 13.48
C LYS A 140 -6.90 -11.53 14.64
N GLN A 141 -6.92 -12.51 15.51
CA GLN A 141 -7.84 -12.57 16.64
C GLN A 141 -7.58 -11.44 17.66
N ARG A 142 -6.34 -11.20 18.02
CA ARG A 142 -5.95 -10.17 19.00
C ARG A 142 -6.20 -8.75 18.52
N ASN A 143 -6.12 -8.52 17.20
CA ASN A 143 -6.25 -7.20 16.62
C ASN A 143 -7.60 -6.98 15.88
N SER A 144 -8.63 -7.77 16.20
CA SER A 144 -9.97 -7.59 15.61
C SER A 144 -11.03 -7.59 16.71
N PRO A 145 -12.03 -6.66 16.68
CA PRO A 145 -12.20 -5.60 15.68
C PRO A 145 -11.23 -4.43 15.89
N TRP A 146 -10.74 -3.86 14.80
CA TRP A 146 -9.92 -2.65 14.79
C TRP A 146 -10.47 -1.69 13.72
N TYR A 147 -10.67 -0.43 14.08
CA TYR A 147 -11.28 0.58 13.19
C TYR A 147 -10.54 1.89 13.28
N SER A 148 -10.34 2.52 12.14
CA SER A 148 -9.84 3.88 12.02
C SER A 148 -10.23 4.47 10.68
N GLY A 149 -9.89 5.75 10.44
CA GLY A 149 -10.14 6.42 9.17
C GLY A 149 -9.38 7.73 9.07
N PHE A 150 -9.22 8.19 7.86
CA PHE A 150 -8.58 9.47 7.54
C PHE A 150 -9.07 9.98 6.19
N THR A 151 -8.92 11.27 5.95
CA THR A 151 -9.17 11.86 4.63
C THR A 151 -7.96 11.66 3.74
N ALA A 152 -8.09 10.88 2.66
CA ALA A 152 -7.08 10.77 1.62
C ALA A 152 -7.07 12.08 0.80
N ARG A 153 -5.95 12.81 0.82
CA ARG A 153 -5.77 14.11 0.16
C ARG A 153 -4.78 14.08 -0.98
N SER A 154 -4.02 13.01 -1.10
CA SER A 154 -3.02 12.82 -2.14
C SER A 154 -2.77 11.34 -2.39
N PHE A 155 -2.17 11.05 -3.53
CA PHE A 155 -1.48 9.79 -3.79
C PHE A 155 -0.08 10.11 -4.31
N SER A 156 0.82 9.14 -4.26
CA SER A 156 2.21 9.34 -4.67
C SER A 156 2.68 8.23 -5.60
N LEU A 157 3.61 8.60 -6.49
CA LEU A 157 4.47 7.67 -7.21
C LEU A 157 5.70 7.41 -6.37
N TYR A 158 5.97 6.15 -6.09
CA TYR A 158 7.11 5.69 -5.31
C TYR A 158 8.10 4.93 -6.16
N SER A 159 9.37 5.05 -5.81
CA SER A 159 10.42 4.15 -6.27
C SER A 159 10.95 3.32 -5.12
N VAL A 160 11.29 2.06 -5.42
CA VAL A 160 11.99 1.16 -4.50
C VAL A 160 13.49 1.32 -4.73
N ALA A 161 14.23 1.68 -3.68
CA ALA A 161 15.68 1.78 -3.77
C ALA A 161 16.30 0.40 -4.08
N PRO A 162 17.25 0.31 -5.03
CA PRO A 162 17.92 -0.94 -5.32
C PRO A 162 18.85 -1.33 -4.15
N GLY A 163 18.88 -2.61 -3.79
CA GLY A 163 20.01 -3.22 -3.08
C GLY A 163 19.95 -3.29 -1.55
N GLY A 164 18.78 -3.30 -0.91
CA GLY A 164 18.69 -3.54 0.53
C GLY A 164 17.88 -4.80 0.88
N GLN A 165 18.18 -5.43 2.03
CA GLN A 165 17.28 -6.44 2.63
C GLN A 165 15.93 -5.79 3.01
N ASP A 166 15.92 -4.47 3.23
CA ASP A 166 14.76 -3.64 3.48
C ASP A 166 14.51 -2.71 2.29
N PRO A 167 13.37 -2.81 1.59
CA PRO A 167 13.03 -1.86 0.56
C PRO A 167 12.74 -0.50 1.22
N HIS A 168 13.60 0.47 0.98
CA HIS A 168 13.31 1.86 1.28
C HIS A 168 12.48 2.44 0.13
N TYR A 169 11.35 3.02 0.45
CA TYR A 169 10.48 3.68 -0.50
C TYR A 169 10.84 5.17 -0.56
N ARG A 170 11.03 5.66 -1.76
CA ARG A 170 11.27 7.08 -2.01
C ARG A 170 10.11 7.63 -2.81
N VAL A 171 9.52 8.71 -2.34
CA VAL A 171 8.54 9.48 -3.12
C VAL A 171 9.24 10.09 -4.32
N VAL A 172 8.76 9.76 -5.52
CA VAL A 172 9.19 10.38 -6.77
C VAL A 172 8.41 11.66 -6.99
N GLU A 173 7.08 11.61 -6.84
CA GLU A 173 6.19 12.76 -6.88
C GLU A 173 4.91 12.48 -6.11
N GLU A 174 4.36 13.52 -5.48
CA GLU A 174 3.06 13.52 -4.80
C GLU A 174 2.04 14.30 -5.64
N TYR A 175 0.82 13.77 -5.74
CA TYR A 175 -0.28 14.33 -6.52
C TYR A 175 -1.45 14.62 -5.59
N SER A 176 -1.81 15.90 -5.47
CA SER A 176 -2.94 16.33 -4.65
C SER A 176 -4.27 15.95 -5.27
N LEU A 177 -5.18 15.43 -4.47
CA LEU A 177 -6.58 15.28 -4.82
C LEU A 177 -7.29 16.62 -4.66
N ARG A 178 -8.40 16.84 -5.40
CA ARG A 178 -9.18 18.07 -5.28
C ARG A 178 -9.76 18.20 -3.86
N ALA A 179 -9.80 19.40 -3.32
CA ALA A 179 -10.51 19.65 -2.06
C ALA A 179 -11.98 19.23 -2.18
N LEU A 180 -12.54 18.74 -1.05
CA LEU A 180 -13.95 18.43 -0.91
C LEU A 180 -14.77 19.73 -0.94
#